data_959ac3414098cb93b5f45813e82888fc
#
_entry.id   959ac3414098cb93b5f45813e82888fc
#
_cell.length_a   1.000
_cell.length_b   1.000
_cell.length_c   1.000
_cell.angle_alpha   90.00
_cell.angle_beta   90.00
_cell.angle_gamma   90.00
#
_symmetry.space_group_name_H-M   'P 1'
#
loop_
_entity.id
_entity.type
_entity.pdbx_description
1 polymer ?
#
loop_
_entity_poly.entity_id
_entity_poly.type
_entity_poly.pdbx_seq_one_letter_code
_entity_poly.pdbx_strand_id
1 'polypeptide(L)'
;MVYCTQENRRRITMRKKRTQTTKAKIVAAAWKLFYEQGYEDTTVDDIVYESGTSKGSFYHYFSGKDALLSSLSYLFDEKYEELTESLTPDMTATDKLLYLNYELFRLIENTISLELLTRLLSTQLVTKSEKHLLDHDRTYYRLLRSIFSEGQQSGEFGTAFSVNEMVKTFALWERAVLYDWCLVGGEYPLAEYGRRTMPLFLAGYRSAKTR
;
A
#
# COMPACT_ATOMS: atom_id res chain seq x y z
N MET A 1 28.48 -40.67 -9.41
CA MET A 1 29.34 -39.66 -10.04
C MET A 1 28.44 -38.92 -11.04
N VAL A 2 27.79 -37.83 -10.58
CA VAL A 2 26.89 -37.00 -11.40
C VAL A 2 27.44 -35.59 -11.35
N TYR A 3 27.92 -35.10 -12.47
CA TYR A 3 28.45 -33.76 -12.67
C TYR A 3 27.32 -32.73 -12.51
N CYS A 4 27.36 -31.97 -11.44
CA CYS A 4 26.55 -30.78 -11.24
C CYS A 4 27.28 -29.63 -11.95
N THR A 5 26.83 -29.26 -13.13
CA THR A 5 27.48 -28.27 -13.99
C THR A 5 27.33 -26.85 -13.40
N GLN A 6 28.44 -26.10 -13.44
CA GLN A 6 28.60 -24.71 -12.97
C GLN A 6 27.68 -23.68 -13.69
N GLU A 7 26.89 -24.10 -14.65
CA GLU A 7 25.96 -23.23 -15.41
C GLU A 7 24.74 -22.77 -14.64
N ASN A 8 24.30 -23.52 -13.62
CA ASN A 8 23.12 -23.15 -12.83
C ASN A 8 23.39 -22.08 -11.78
N ARG A 9 24.67 -21.81 -11.43
CA ARG A 9 25.02 -20.71 -10.49
C ARG A 9 25.08 -19.34 -11.16
N ARG A 10 25.20 -19.25 -12.48
CA ARG A 10 25.24 -17.97 -13.22
C ARG A 10 23.88 -17.40 -13.58
N ARG A 11 22.80 -18.17 -13.49
CA ARG A 11 21.42 -17.69 -13.77
C ARG A 11 20.77 -16.95 -12.60
N ILE A 12 21.27 -17.08 -11.39
CA ILE A 12 20.71 -16.44 -10.18
C ILE A 12 21.29 -15.01 -9.95
N THR A 13 22.38 -14.65 -10.63
CA THR A 13 23.10 -13.39 -10.36
C THR A 13 22.91 -12.29 -11.40
N MET A 14 21.97 -12.43 -12.33
CA MET A 14 21.58 -11.35 -13.25
C MET A 14 20.11 -10.97 -13.09
N ARG A 15 19.69 -10.64 -11.87
CA ARG A 15 18.60 -9.68 -11.72
C ARG A 15 19.23 -8.34 -12.17
N LYS A 16 19.02 -7.98 -13.45
CA LYS A 16 19.42 -6.71 -14.04
C LYS A 16 19.14 -5.62 -12.98
N LYS A 17 20.20 -4.88 -12.54
CA LYS A 17 20.03 -3.63 -11.86
C LYS A 17 19.13 -2.78 -12.77
N ARG A 18 17.84 -2.71 -12.44
CA ARG A 18 16.89 -1.84 -13.12
C ARG A 18 17.47 -0.45 -12.94
N THR A 19 17.94 0.16 -14.01
CA THR A 19 18.44 1.54 -13.97
C THR A 19 17.28 2.36 -13.42
N GLN A 20 17.37 2.80 -12.17
CA GLN A 20 16.29 3.57 -11.54
C GLN A 20 16.05 4.79 -12.41
N THR A 21 14.81 4.99 -12.83
CA THR A 21 14.42 6.20 -13.58
C THR A 21 14.68 7.44 -12.72
N THR A 22 14.90 8.59 -13.35
CA THR A 22 15.06 9.88 -12.64
C THR A 22 13.93 10.10 -11.63
N LYS A 23 12.69 9.81 -12.00
CA LYS A 23 11.54 9.87 -11.11
C LYS A 23 11.71 8.97 -9.87
N ALA A 24 12.12 7.72 -10.06
CA ALA A 24 12.33 6.77 -8.96
C ALA A 24 13.46 7.21 -8.01
N LYS A 25 14.55 7.83 -8.55
CA LYS A 25 15.62 8.39 -7.70
C LYS A 25 15.11 9.54 -6.83
N ILE A 26 14.33 10.46 -7.41
CA ILE A 26 13.72 11.58 -6.66
C ILE A 26 12.80 11.06 -5.56
N VAL A 27 11.93 10.10 -5.86
CA VAL A 27 11.03 9.49 -4.87
C VAL A 27 11.81 8.83 -3.76
N ALA A 28 12.80 7.98 -4.07
CA ALA A 28 13.60 7.29 -3.07
C ALA A 28 14.37 8.27 -2.15
N ALA A 29 14.95 9.32 -2.72
CA ALA A 29 15.64 10.37 -1.95
C ALA A 29 14.68 11.13 -1.03
N ALA A 30 13.50 11.50 -1.55
CA ALA A 30 12.49 12.19 -0.75
C ALA A 30 12.03 11.35 0.45
N TRP A 31 11.72 10.05 0.23
CA TRP A 31 11.28 9.17 1.31
C TRP A 31 12.36 8.94 2.35
N LYS A 32 13.63 8.80 1.93
CA LYS A 32 14.77 8.71 2.84
C LYS A 32 14.83 9.94 3.74
N LEU A 33 14.78 11.15 3.16
CA LEU A 33 14.86 12.40 3.91
C LEU A 33 13.62 12.62 4.81
N PHE A 34 12.42 12.30 4.33
CA PHE A 34 11.20 12.38 5.16
C PHE A 34 11.27 11.47 6.39
N TYR A 35 11.93 10.32 6.26
CA TYR A 35 12.15 9.41 7.37
C TYR A 35 13.25 9.91 8.33
N GLU A 36 14.38 10.40 7.80
CA GLU A 36 15.55 10.78 8.59
C GLU A 36 15.38 12.11 9.34
N GLN A 37 14.76 13.11 8.72
CA GLN A 37 14.67 14.47 9.25
C GLN A 37 13.24 15.03 9.34
N GLY A 38 12.24 14.26 8.90
CA GLY A 38 10.85 14.69 8.90
C GLY A 38 10.44 15.39 7.60
N TYR A 39 9.13 15.47 7.40
CA TYR A 39 8.56 16.06 6.19
C TYR A 39 8.77 17.58 6.15
N GLU A 40 8.50 18.28 7.25
CA GLU A 40 8.56 19.76 7.29
C GLU A 40 9.99 20.26 7.03
N ASP A 41 10.97 19.65 7.65
CA ASP A 41 12.38 20.05 7.56
C ASP A 41 13.07 19.62 6.25
N THR A 42 12.40 18.81 5.42
CA THR A 42 12.92 18.41 4.11
C THR A 42 12.54 19.44 3.05
N THR A 43 13.54 19.95 2.34
CA THR A 43 13.33 20.89 1.23
C THR A 43 13.45 20.21 -0.14
N VAL A 44 12.95 20.86 -1.20
CA VAL A 44 13.16 20.39 -2.58
C VAL A 44 14.65 20.37 -2.93
N ASP A 45 15.45 21.30 -2.40
CA ASP A 45 16.88 21.36 -2.65
C ASP A 45 17.61 20.18 -2.02
N ASP A 46 17.22 19.75 -0.82
CA ASP A 46 17.76 18.54 -0.19
C ASP A 46 17.44 17.30 -1.02
N ILE A 47 16.21 17.19 -1.51
CA ILE A 47 15.78 16.04 -2.34
C ILE A 47 16.58 16.01 -3.66
N VAL A 48 16.76 17.15 -4.30
CA VAL A 48 17.54 17.28 -5.54
C VAL A 48 18.98 16.86 -5.30
N TYR A 49 19.58 17.33 -4.20
CA TYR A 49 20.94 16.98 -3.80
C TYR A 49 21.09 15.47 -3.53
N GLU A 50 20.24 14.93 -2.68
CA GLU A 50 20.27 13.51 -2.29
C GLU A 50 20.01 12.56 -3.49
N SER A 51 19.10 12.94 -4.38
CA SER A 51 18.78 12.13 -5.58
C SER A 51 19.86 12.21 -6.66
N GLY A 52 20.78 13.15 -6.58
CA GLY A 52 21.77 13.43 -7.63
C GLY A 52 21.11 13.88 -8.95
N THR A 53 19.96 14.56 -8.87
CA THR A 53 19.21 15.07 -10.03
C THR A 53 19.31 16.59 -10.12
N SER A 54 18.68 17.19 -11.14
CA SER A 54 18.59 18.65 -11.23
C SER A 54 17.23 19.16 -10.74
N LYS A 55 17.18 20.42 -10.32
CA LYS A 55 15.96 21.12 -9.94
C LYS A 55 14.92 21.12 -11.09
N GLY A 56 15.40 21.25 -12.33
CA GLY A 56 14.54 21.14 -13.53
C GLY A 56 13.96 19.73 -13.69
N SER A 57 14.74 18.68 -13.42
CA SER A 57 14.25 17.29 -13.42
C SER A 57 13.21 17.06 -12.33
N PHE A 58 13.40 17.65 -11.15
CA PHE A 58 12.41 17.57 -10.08
C PHE A 58 11.07 18.16 -10.52
N TYR A 59 11.08 19.43 -10.96
CA TYR A 59 9.85 20.13 -11.36
C TYR A 59 9.21 19.61 -12.65
N HIS A 60 9.95 18.84 -13.45
CA HIS A 60 9.36 18.10 -14.57
C HIS A 60 8.41 16.97 -14.09
N TYR A 61 8.71 16.32 -12.97
CA TYR A 61 7.90 15.21 -12.45
C TYR A 61 6.94 15.61 -11.33
N PHE A 62 7.27 16.62 -10.53
CA PHE A 62 6.55 16.97 -9.31
C PHE A 62 6.40 18.50 -9.22
N SER A 63 5.20 18.97 -8.97
CA SER A 63 4.91 20.41 -8.78
C SER A 63 5.49 20.98 -7.48
N GLY A 64 5.86 20.12 -6.53
CA GLY A 64 6.42 20.49 -5.24
C GLY A 64 6.55 19.27 -4.33
N LYS A 65 6.98 19.48 -3.10
CA LYS A 65 7.16 18.46 -2.08
C LYS A 65 5.88 17.67 -1.79
N ASP A 66 4.71 18.36 -1.78
CA ASP A 66 3.41 17.72 -1.55
C ASP A 66 3.04 16.70 -2.63
N ALA A 67 3.46 16.94 -3.88
CA ALA A 67 3.21 16.00 -4.98
C ALA A 67 3.92 14.65 -4.78
N LEU A 68 4.99 14.62 -3.98
CA LEU A 68 5.69 13.37 -3.63
C LEU A 68 4.90 12.51 -2.64
N LEU A 69 4.02 13.10 -1.83
CA LEU A 69 3.19 12.33 -0.89
C LEU A 69 2.30 11.31 -1.62
N SER A 70 1.85 11.64 -2.84
CA SER A 70 1.09 10.70 -3.64
C SER A 70 1.89 9.44 -4.01
N SER A 71 3.22 9.53 -4.02
CA SER A 71 4.09 8.37 -4.28
C SER A 71 4.07 7.33 -3.17
N LEU A 72 3.58 7.64 -1.97
CA LEU A 72 3.37 6.66 -0.88
C LEU A 72 2.42 5.55 -1.33
N SER A 73 1.45 5.87 -2.18
CA SER A 73 0.55 4.87 -2.74
C SER A 73 1.30 3.78 -3.53
N TYR A 74 2.41 4.11 -4.19
CA TYR A 74 3.24 3.14 -4.91
C TYR A 74 4.01 2.22 -3.95
N LEU A 75 4.48 2.74 -2.80
CA LEU A 75 5.10 1.91 -1.77
C LEU A 75 4.12 0.89 -1.20
N PHE A 76 2.86 1.30 -1.01
CA PHE A 76 1.81 0.38 -0.61
C PHE A 76 1.53 -0.67 -1.69
N ASP A 77 1.52 -0.28 -2.96
CA ASP A 77 1.32 -1.22 -4.06
C ASP A 77 2.47 -2.23 -4.17
N GLU A 78 3.74 -1.79 -4.04
CA GLU A 78 4.90 -2.69 -3.95
C GLU A 78 4.75 -3.68 -2.78
N LYS A 79 4.29 -3.19 -1.62
CA LYS A 79 4.03 -4.07 -0.47
C LYS A 79 2.94 -5.09 -0.77
N TYR A 80 1.86 -4.70 -1.42
CA TYR A 80 0.81 -5.64 -1.82
C TYR A 80 1.31 -6.69 -2.83
N GLU A 81 2.21 -6.33 -3.74
CA GLU A 81 2.85 -7.29 -4.65
C GLU A 81 3.68 -8.32 -3.87
N GLU A 82 4.49 -7.89 -2.90
CA GLU A 82 5.23 -8.80 -2.01
C GLU A 82 4.29 -9.72 -1.21
N LEU A 83 3.24 -9.15 -0.61
CA LEU A 83 2.30 -9.91 0.21
C LEU A 83 1.51 -10.93 -0.61
N THR A 84 1.27 -10.66 -1.89
CA THR A 84 0.61 -11.61 -2.80
C THR A 84 1.39 -12.92 -2.93
N GLU A 85 2.73 -12.88 -2.88
CA GLU A 85 3.57 -14.09 -2.92
C GLU A 85 3.38 -14.99 -1.67
N SER A 86 2.88 -14.42 -0.58
CA SER A 86 2.63 -15.14 0.68
C SER A 86 1.19 -15.69 0.80
N LEU A 87 0.31 -15.34 -0.15
CA LEU A 87 -1.06 -15.87 -0.17
C LEU A 87 -1.05 -17.30 -0.73
N THR A 88 -1.54 -18.25 0.06
CA THR A 88 -1.58 -19.65 -0.34
C THR A 88 -3.00 -20.07 -0.78
N PRO A 89 -3.15 -21.10 -1.64
CA PRO A 89 -4.45 -21.56 -2.14
C PRO A 89 -5.39 -22.09 -1.05
N ASP A 90 -4.86 -22.51 0.11
CA ASP A 90 -5.61 -23.01 1.26
C ASP A 90 -6.19 -21.90 2.14
N MET A 91 -5.73 -20.66 1.99
CA MET A 91 -6.31 -19.51 2.68
C MET A 91 -7.70 -19.20 2.15
N THR A 92 -8.66 -18.99 3.07
CA THR A 92 -9.98 -18.47 2.70
C THR A 92 -9.88 -17.02 2.21
N ALA A 93 -10.91 -16.51 1.52
CA ALA A 93 -10.94 -15.10 1.10
C ALA A 93 -10.87 -14.16 2.31
N THR A 94 -11.55 -14.51 3.42
CA THR A 94 -11.46 -13.77 4.68
C THR A 94 -10.03 -13.77 5.23
N ASP A 95 -9.33 -14.92 5.27
CA ASP A 95 -7.96 -15.00 5.77
C ASP A 95 -7.00 -14.15 4.95
N LYS A 96 -7.13 -14.15 3.63
CA LYS A 96 -6.35 -13.30 2.72
C LYS A 96 -6.56 -11.81 3.02
N LEU A 97 -7.81 -11.38 3.17
CA LEU A 97 -8.14 -9.97 3.48
C LEU A 97 -7.62 -9.55 4.86
N LEU A 98 -7.76 -10.41 5.88
CA LEU A 98 -7.25 -10.14 7.22
C LEU A 98 -5.73 -10.05 7.24
N TYR A 99 -5.05 -10.96 6.54
CA TYR A 99 -3.60 -10.95 6.41
C TYR A 99 -3.09 -9.67 5.74
N LEU A 100 -3.67 -9.31 4.60
CA LEU A 100 -3.28 -8.10 3.85
C LEU A 100 -3.48 -6.83 4.68
N ASN A 101 -4.63 -6.70 5.36
CA ASN A 101 -4.91 -5.55 6.21
C ASN A 101 -3.92 -5.47 7.38
N TYR A 102 -3.67 -6.59 8.07
CA TYR A 102 -2.74 -6.64 9.20
C TYR A 102 -1.33 -6.22 8.78
N GLU A 103 -0.81 -6.78 7.70
CA GLU A 103 0.55 -6.49 7.23
C GLU A 103 0.69 -5.05 6.71
N LEU A 104 -0.33 -4.51 6.05
CA LEU A 104 -0.34 -3.10 5.67
C LEU A 104 -0.34 -2.18 6.90
N PHE A 105 -1.21 -2.43 7.86
CA PHE A 105 -1.31 -1.60 9.07
C PHE A 105 -0.03 -1.71 9.90
N ARG A 106 0.58 -2.89 9.97
CA ARG A 106 1.88 -3.10 10.62
C ARG A 106 3.00 -2.33 9.90
N LEU A 107 3.00 -2.32 8.58
CA LEU A 107 3.95 -1.52 7.81
C LEU A 107 3.78 -0.02 8.13
N ILE A 108 2.55 0.48 8.07
CA ILE A 108 2.25 1.90 8.35
C ILE A 108 2.70 2.26 9.76
N GLU A 109 2.27 1.50 10.77
CA GLU A 109 2.59 1.74 12.18
C GLU A 109 4.09 1.80 12.47
N ASN A 110 4.88 0.95 11.81
CA ASN A 110 6.32 0.82 12.11
C ASN A 110 7.23 1.65 11.20
N THR A 111 6.75 2.12 10.04
CA THR A 111 7.64 2.74 9.04
C THR A 111 7.20 4.12 8.57
N ILE A 112 5.97 4.53 8.86
CA ILE A 112 5.43 5.81 8.40
C ILE A 112 5.17 6.70 9.61
N SER A 113 5.81 7.86 9.68
CA SER A 113 5.51 8.79 10.77
C SER A 113 4.05 9.25 10.70
N LEU A 114 3.46 9.48 11.88
CA LEU A 114 2.07 9.96 11.98
C LEU A 114 1.88 11.28 11.22
N GLU A 115 2.87 12.17 11.28
CA GLU A 115 2.86 13.43 10.54
C GLU A 115 2.73 13.19 9.05
N LEU A 116 3.54 12.28 8.50
CA LEU A 116 3.56 11.98 7.07
C LEU A 116 2.26 11.37 6.59
N LEU A 117 1.68 10.45 7.38
CA LEU A 117 0.38 9.85 7.09
C LEU A 117 -0.74 10.91 7.14
N THR A 118 -0.73 11.76 8.16
CA THR A 118 -1.68 12.87 8.30
C THR A 118 -1.61 13.83 7.10
N ARG A 119 -0.40 14.17 6.66
CA ARG A 119 -0.17 15.00 5.45
C ARG A 119 -0.72 14.34 4.21
N LEU A 120 -0.43 13.04 4.00
CA LEU A 120 -0.96 12.30 2.87
C LEU A 120 -2.49 12.37 2.83
N LEU A 121 -3.15 12.02 3.94
CA LEU A 121 -4.62 11.99 4.01
C LEU A 121 -5.22 13.38 3.81
N SER A 122 -4.65 14.42 4.44
CA SER A 122 -5.10 15.81 4.29
C SER A 122 -4.94 16.31 2.86
N THR A 123 -3.81 16.01 2.22
CA THR A 123 -3.55 16.40 0.81
C THR A 123 -4.60 15.77 -0.12
N GLN A 124 -5.00 14.52 0.13
CA GLN A 124 -6.04 13.88 -0.68
C GLN A 124 -7.42 14.55 -0.55
N LEU A 125 -7.69 15.24 0.55
CA LEU A 125 -8.95 15.97 0.74
C LEU A 125 -8.96 17.30 -0.02
N VAL A 126 -7.83 18.01 -0.03
CA VAL A 126 -7.75 19.39 -0.58
C VAL A 126 -7.28 19.44 -2.03
N THR A 127 -6.60 18.40 -2.54
CA THR A 127 -6.11 18.39 -3.93
C THR A 127 -7.26 18.44 -4.93
N LYS A 128 -7.07 19.23 -5.99
CA LYS A 128 -7.96 19.28 -7.17
C LYS A 128 -7.50 18.34 -8.28
N SER A 129 -6.30 17.76 -8.17
CA SER A 129 -5.75 16.80 -9.11
C SER A 129 -6.22 15.38 -8.80
N GLU A 130 -5.65 14.38 -9.46
CA GLU A 130 -5.97 12.97 -9.24
C GLU A 130 -5.77 12.57 -7.78
N LYS A 131 -6.76 11.86 -7.25
CA LYS A 131 -6.75 11.31 -5.91
C LYS A 131 -6.22 9.88 -5.94
N HIS A 132 -4.91 9.74 -5.86
CA HIS A 132 -4.23 8.45 -6.00
C HIS A 132 -4.74 7.36 -5.05
N LEU A 133 -5.26 7.70 -3.87
CA LEU A 133 -5.89 6.72 -2.97
C LEU A 133 -7.22 6.17 -3.51
N LEU A 134 -7.80 6.80 -4.53
CA LEU A 134 -9.05 6.37 -5.17
C LEU A 134 -8.82 5.81 -6.58
N ASP A 135 -7.57 5.69 -7.02
CA ASP A 135 -7.23 5.13 -8.32
C ASP A 135 -7.50 3.61 -8.32
N HIS A 136 -8.56 3.21 -9.03
CA HIS A 136 -9.03 1.83 -9.11
C HIS A 136 -8.14 0.90 -9.96
N ASP A 137 -7.16 1.44 -10.68
CA ASP A 137 -6.21 0.66 -11.50
C ASP A 137 -4.99 0.20 -10.69
N ARG A 138 -4.86 0.64 -9.46
CA ARG A 138 -3.78 0.24 -8.55
C ARG A 138 -3.82 -1.25 -8.22
N THR A 139 -2.65 -1.83 -7.95
CA THR A 139 -2.46 -3.22 -7.51
C THR A 139 -3.37 -3.57 -6.34
N TYR A 140 -3.48 -2.68 -5.35
CA TYR A 140 -4.40 -2.81 -4.22
C TYR A 140 -5.84 -3.16 -4.65
N TYR A 141 -6.44 -2.35 -5.51
CA TYR A 141 -7.83 -2.56 -5.92
C TYR A 141 -8.00 -3.81 -6.80
N ARG A 142 -7.01 -4.13 -7.65
CA ARG A 142 -7.04 -5.37 -8.45
C ARG A 142 -7.00 -6.61 -7.56
N LEU A 143 -6.13 -6.60 -6.54
CA LEU A 143 -5.99 -7.70 -5.59
C LEU A 143 -7.27 -7.90 -4.77
N LEU A 144 -7.84 -6.83 -4.23
CA LEU A 144 -9.12 -6.90 -3.50
C LEU A 144 -10.24 -7.48 -4.37
N ARG A 145 -10.38 -7.02 -5.63
CA ARG A 145 -11.38 -7.56 -6.55
C ARG A 145 -11.20 -9.06 -6.79
N SER A 146 -9.97 -9.51 -6.94
CA SER A 146 -9.68 -10.94 -7.08
C SER A 146 -10.13 -11.75 -5.87
N ILE A 147 -9.78 -11.30 -4.66
CA ILE A 147 -10.09 -12.01 -3.42
C ILE A 147 -11.60 -12.00 -3.13
N PHE A 148 -12.29 -10.86 -3.30
CA PHE A 148 -13.74 -10.81 -3.11
C PHE A 148 -14.50 -11.64 -4.15
N SER A 149 -14.02 -11.67 -5.41
CA SER A 149 -14.59 -12.55 -6.43
C SER A 149 -14.42 -14.03 -6.09
N GLU A 150 -13.23 -14.42 -5.62
CA GLU A 150 -12.95 -15.77 -5.13
C GLU A 150 -13.88 -16.15 -3.96
N GLY A 151 -14.06 -15.26 -3.00
CA GLY A 151 -14.94 -15.48 -1.84
C GLY A 151 -16.42 -15.63 -2.24
N GLN A 152 -16.90 -14.92 -3.26
CA GLN A 152 -18.25 -15.14 -3.80
C GLN A 152 -18.37 -16.45 -4.56
N GLN A 153 -17.35 -16.80 -5.37
CA GLN A 153 -17.35 -18.06 -6.13
C GLN A 153 -17.29 -19.29 -5.23
N SER A 154 -16.57 -19.21 -4.11
CA SER A 154 -16.52 -20.28 -3.10
C SER A 154 -17.75 -20.35 -2.20
N GLY A 155 -18.66 -19.35 -2.26
CA GLY A 155 -19.82 -19.23 -1.39
C GLY A 155 -19.49 -18.73 0.03
N GLU A 156 -18.27 -18.30 0.30
CA GLU A 156 -17.88 -17.69 1.58
C GLU A 156 -18.57 -16.34 1.78
N PHE A 157 -18.60 -15.52 0.74
CA PHE A 157 -19.33 -14.25 0.71
C PHE A 157 -20.63 -14.37 -0.05
N GLY A 158 -21.68 -13.71 0.47
CA GLY A 158 -22.97 -13.62 -0.18
C GLY A 158 -22.96 -12.72 -1.43
N THR A 159 -24.00 -12.82 -2.23
CA THR A 159 -24.18 -12.04 -3.46
C THR A 159 -25.06 -10.80 -3.28
N ALA A 160 -25.42 -10.46 -2.04
CA ALA A 160 -26.23 -9.26 -1.75
C ALA A 160 -25.52 -7.96 -2.15
N PHE A 161 -24.17 -7.98 -2.14
CA PHE A 161 -23.33 -6.89 -2.61
C PHE A 161 -22.51 -7.37 -3.81
N SER A 162 -22.32 -6.51 -4.79
CA SER A 162 -21.37 -6.77 -5.87
C SER A 162 -19.93 -6.75 -5.36
N VAL A 163 -19.02 -7.40 -6.07
CA VAL A 163 -17.57 -7.36 -5.78
C VAL A 163 -17.07 -5.91 -5.67
N ASN A 164 -17.53 -5.02 -6.57
CA ASN A 164 -17.08 -3.62 -6.54
C ASN A 164 -17.58 -2.86 -5.30
N GLU A 165 -18.77 -3.15 -4.81
CA GLU A 165 -19.30 -2.56 -3.57
C GLU A 165 -18.50 -3.06 -2.36
N MET A 166 -18.17 -4.36 -2.30
CA MET A 166 -17.35 -4.93 -1.23
C MET A 166 -15.94 -4.31 -1.22
N VAL A 167 -15.31 -4.20 -2.38
CA VAL A 167 -13.99 -3.55 -2.53
C VAL A 167 -14.04 -2.09 -2.09
N LYS A 168 -15.06 -1.34 -2.52
CA LYS A 168 -15.23 0.07 -2.15
C LYS A 168 -15.40 0.25 -0.65
N THR A 169 -16.25 -0.56 -0.02
CA THR A 169 -16.51 -0.44 1.41
C THR A 169 -15.34 -0.95 2.25
N PHE A 170 -14.61 -1.97 1.80
CA PHE A 170 -13.37 -2.41 2.44
C PHE A 170 -12.32 -1.28 2.44
N ALA A 171 -12.05 -0.69 1.29
CA ALA A 171 -11.13 0.42 1.17
C ALA A 171 -11.58 1.67 1.95
N LEU A 172 -12.88 1.90 2.07
CA LEU A 172 -13.45 2.96 2.89
C LEU A 172 -13.19 2.70 4.37
N TRP A 173 -13.40 1.46 4.84
CA TRP A 173 -13.16 1.07 6.23
C TRP A 173 -11.67 1.27 6.59
N GLU A 174 -10.74 0.80 5.76
CA GLU A 174 -9.31 0.99 6.01
C GLU A 174 -8.94 2.47 6.12
N ARG A 175 -9.42 3.30 5.20
CA ARG A 175 -9.18 4.75 5.26
C ARG A 175 -9.79 5.39 6.50
N ALA A 176 -10.99 4.96 6.91
CA ALA A 176 -11.63 5.49 8.12
C ALA A 176 -10.82 5.18 9.36
N VAL A 177 -10.28 3.96 9.49
CA VAL A 177 -9.40 3.58 10.61
C VAL A 177 -8.09 4.37 10.60
N LEU A 178 -7.46 4.54 9.43
CA LEU A 178 -6.24 5.34 9.31
C LEU A 178 -6.50 6.81 9.65
N TYR A 179 -7.63 7.35 9.23
CA TYR A 179 -8.02 8.72 9.55
C TYR A 179 -8.25 8.90 11.05
N ASP A 180 -9.00 7.99 11.68
CA ASP A 180 -9.23 7.99 13.13
C ASP A 180 -7.92 7.86 13.90
N TRP A 181 -7.03 6.95 13.48
CA TRP A 181 -5.71 6.79 14.08
C TRP A 181 -4.88 8.07 14.04
N CYS A 182 -4.94 8.82 12.94
CA CYS A 182 -4.30 10.13 12.85
C CYS A 182 -4.95 11.17 13.78
N LEU A 183 -6.29 11.17 13.90
CA LEU A 183 -7.02 12.11 14.76
C LEU A 183 -6.67 11.94 16.23
N VAL A 184 -6.50 10.70 16.68
CA VAL A 184 -6.14 10.40 18.08
C VAL A 184 -4.62 10.40 18.34
N GLY A 185 -3.82 10.87 17.39
CA GLY A 185 -2.38 10.97 17.59
C GLY A 185 -1.63 9.64 17.65
N GLY A 186 -2.19 8.55 17.09
CA GLY A 186 -1.55 7.24 17.09
C GLY A 186 -1.65 6.49 18.44
N GLU A 187 -2.60 6.83 19.29
CA GLU A 187 -2.70 6.35 20.67
C GLU A 187 -2.94 4.84 20.82
N TYR A 188 -3.40 4.16 19.76
CA TYR A 188 -3.63 2.71 19.82
C TYR A 188 -2.79 1.96 18.78
N PRO A 189 -2.45 0.66 19.05
CA PRO A 189 -1.72 -0.15 18.10
C PRO A 189 -2.58 -0.44 16.86
N LEU A 190 -2.24 0.18 15.73
CA LEU A 190 -3.03 0.20 14.50
C LEU A 190 -3.28 -1.21 13.95
N ALA A 191 -2.21 -2.00 13.80
CA ALA A 191 -2.31 -3.36 13.25
C ALA A 191 -3.18 -4.26 14.12
N GLU A 192 -3.03 -4.18 15.44
CA GLU A 192 -3.81 -4.97 16.39
C GLU A 192 -5.28 -4.54 16.42
N TYR A 193 -5.55 -3.24 16.31
CA TYR A 193 -6.90 -2.73 16.18
C TYR A 193 -7.58 -3.26 14.90
N GLY A 194 -6.89 -3.21 13.77
CA GLY A 194 -7.38 -3.78 12.51
C GLY A 194 -7.68 -5.28 12.65
N ARG A 195 -6.75 -6.04 13.21
CA ARG A 195 -6.90 -7.48 13.44
C ARG A 195 -8.15 -7.83 14.26
N ARG A 196 -8.54 -6.99 15.22
CA ARG A 196 -9.71 -7.21 16.08
C ARG A 196 -11.02 -6.76 15.45
N THR A 197 -11.00 -5.71 14.64
CA THR A 197 -12.22 -5.05 14.15
C THR A 197 -12.58 -5.43 12.71
N MET A 198 -11.60 -5.75 11.86
CA MET A 198 -11.84 -6.19 10.48
C MET A 198 -12.71 -7.46 10.39
N PRO A 199 -12.56 -8.49 11.25
CA PRO A 199 -13.45 -9.65 11.22
C PRO A 199 -14.92 -9.29 11.45
N LEU A 200 -15.21 -8.29 12.29
CA LEU A 200 -16.58 -7.80 12.53
C LEU A 200 -17.15 -7.15 11.27
N PHE A 201 -16.34 -6.38 10.56
CA PHE A 201 -16.71 -5.76 9.30
C PHE A 201 -16.97 -6.81 8.21
N LEU A 202 -16.07 -7.77 8.03
CA LEU A 202 -16.18 -8.84 7.02
C LEU A 202 -17.35 -9.80 7.31
N ALA A 203 -17.79 -9.94 8.56
CA ALA A 203 -18.95 -10.76 8.92
C ALA A 203 -20.22 -10.31 8.21
N GLY A 204 -20.33 -9.01 7.87
CA GLY A 204 -21.45 -8.45 7.12
C GLY A 204 -21.56 -8.96 5.67
N TYR A 205 -20.50 -9.53 5.11
CA TYR A 205 -20.49 -10.08 3.75
C TYR A 205 -20.72 -11.59 3.68
N ARG A 206 -20.70 -12.29 4.82
CA ARG A 206 -20.88 -13.74 4.82
C ARG A 206 -22.20 -14.15 4.24
N SER A 207 -22.20 -15.25 3.49
CA SER A 207 -23.42 -15.87 3.03
C SER A 207 -24.34 -16.18 4.22
N ALA A 208 -25.61 -15.82 4.13
CA ALA A 208 -26.58 -16.30 5.10
C ALA A 208 -26.54 -17.84 5.10
N LYS A 209 -26.23 -18.47 6.24
CA LYS A 209 -26.38 -19.93 6.35
C LYS A 209 -27.84 -20.23 6.06
N THR A 210 -28.10 -20.88 4.92
CA THR A 210 -29.44 -21.48 4.67
C THR A 210 -29.69 -22.42 5.84
N ARG A 211 -30.71 -22.09 6.64
CA ARG A 211 -31.20 -22.96 7.74
C ARG A 211 -31.93 -24.15 7.13
#